data_46fe8c9c85c8c20a23ef9e4d111ccbb4
#
_entry.id   46fe8c9c85c8c20a23ef9e4d111ccbb4
#
_cell.length_a   1.000
_cell.length_b   1.000
_cell.length_c   1.000
_cell.angle_alpha   90.00
_cell.angle_beta   90.00
_cell.angle_gamma   90.00
#
_symmetry.space_group_name_H-M   'P 1'
#
loop_
_entity.id
_entity.type
_entity.pdbx_description
1 polymer ?
#
loop_
_entity_poly.entity_id
_entity_poly.type
_entity_poly.pdbx_seq_one_letter_code
_entity_poly.pdbx_strand_id
1 'polypeptide(L)'
;MGWTVSADGTTAYLAADSSLSQGSHKIIYQILLPEVIQPQPATPLQLLSVQDTIHLHHIYFDFDKSSLKPESESELRQLVKLINTYPDKTYTITGHTDNVGNEEYNRILSRQRAETIVNYLIQHGINPNILKYQGMGSSEPIESNSTEWGRSKNRRIEVSIQ
;
A
#
# COMPACT_ATOMS: atom_id res chain seq x y z
N MET A 1 33.17 3.63 9.06
CA MET A 1 32.22 2.90 9.91
C MET A 1 31.25 2.15 9.03
N GLY A 2 31.12 0.85 9.20
CA GLY A 2 30.14 0.04 8.49
C GLY A 2 29.30 -0.72 9.49
N TRP A 3 28.04 -0.94 9.18
CA TRP A 3 27.15 -1.80 9.96
C TRP A 3 26.48 -2.81 9.03
N THR A 4 26.15 -3.96 9.56
CA THR A 4 25.41 -5.01 8.87
C THR A 4 24.44 -5.67 9.84
N VAL A 5 23.37 -6.24 9.32
CA VAL A 5 22.36 -6.95 10.11
C VAL A 5 22.45 -8.44 9.80
N SER A 6 22.24 -9.29 10.80
CA SER A 6 22.16 -10.74 10.60
C SER A 6 21.02 -11.12 9.65
N ALA A 7 21.14 -12.28 9.02
CA ALA A 7 20.14 -12.76 8.05
C ALA A 7 18.74 -12.95 8.66
N ASP A 8 18.65 -13.19 9.97
CA ASP A 8 17.41 -13.31 10.75
C ASP A 8 16.87 -11.96 11.26
N GLY A 9 17.62 -10.87 11.03
CA GLY A 9 17.24 -9.52 11.45
C GLY A 9 17.27 -9.25 12.95
N THR A 10 17.80 -10.19 13.76
CA THR A 10 17.77 -10.07 15.22
C THR A 10 18.98 -9.36 15.80
N THR A 11 20.06 -9.25 15.05
CA THR A 11 21.34 -8.73 15.54
C THR A 11 21.95 -7.75 14.54
N ALA A 12 22.42 -6.63 15.04
CA ALA A 12 23.24 -5.69 14.26
C ALA A 12 24.70 -5.76 14.70
N TYR A 13 25.61 -5.69 13.73
CA TYR A 13 27.05 -5.64 13.96
C TYR A 13 27.59 -4.28 13.52
N LEU A 14 28.25 -3.58 14.42
CA LEU A 14 28.92 -2.33 14.14
C LEU A 14 30.44 -2.55 14.17
N ALA A 15 31.10 -2.28 13.05
CA ALA A 15 32.57 -2.28 12.99
C ALA A 15 33.07 -0.85 13.20
N ALA A 16 33.87 -0.63 14.24
CA ALA A 16 34.56 0.62 14.50
C ALA A 16 36.07 0.40 14.44
N ASP A 17 36.79 1.31 13.77
CA ASP A 17 38.24 1.36 13.81
C ASP A 17 38.67 2.15 15.07
N SER A 18 39.37 1.48 15.99
CA SER A 18 40.02 2.23 17.08
C SER A 18 41.35 2.77 16.57
N SER A 19 41.42 4.04 16.27
CA SER A 19 42.63 4.77 15.93
C SER A 19 43.37 5.23 17.20
N LEU A 20 43.78 4.30 18.06
CA LEU A 20 44.71 4.60 19.16
C LEU A 20 45.90 3.66 19.06
N SER A 21 47.00 4.22 18.55
CA SER A 21 48.41 3.77 18.66
C SER A 21 48.70 2.26 18.69
N GLN A 22 49.32 1.79 17.60
CA GLN A 22 50.02 0.51 17.47
C GLN A 22 49.13 -0.76 17.50
N GLY A 23 48.46 -1.00 16.39
CA GLY A 23 47.76 -2.23 16.07
C GLY A 23 46.31 -1.97 15.69
N SER A 24 45.99 -2.06 14.39
CA SER A 24 44.58 -1.94 13.94
C SER A 24 43.76 -3.12 14.46
N HIS A 25 43.07 -2.90 15.54
CA HIS A 25 42.07 -3.86 16.03
C HIS A 25 40.70 -3.36 15.61
N LYS A 26 40.02 -4.13 14.76
CA LYS A 26 38.59 -3.91 14.49
C LYS A 26 37.80 -4.42 15.68
N ILE A 27 37.15 -3.54 16.37
CA ILE A 27 36.19 -3.88 17.41
C ILE A 27 34.84 -4.05 16.77
N ILE A 28 34.25 -5.23 16.89
CA ILE A 28 32.90 -5.53 16.40
C ILE A 28 31.98 -5.50 17.62
N TYR A 29 31.04 -4.56 17.59
CA TYR A 29 29.97 -4.49 18.59
C TYR A 29 28.78 -5.30 18.07
N GLN A 30 28.33 -6.26 18.86
CA GLN A 30 27.09 -6.98 18.62
C GLN A 30 25.99 -6.29 19.43
N ILE A 31 24.93 -5.88 18.75
CA ILE A 31 23.77 -5.24 19.38
C ILE A 31 22.57 -6.12 19.07
N LEU A 32 21.91 -6.63 20.11
CA LEU A 32 20.60 -7.27 19.96
C LEU A 32 19.57 -6.18 19.63
N LEU A 33 18.91 -6.34 18.51
CA LEU A 33 17.86 -5.40 18.10
C LEU A 33 16.59 -5.68 18.91
N PRO A 34 15.96 -4.65 19.49
CA PRO A 34 14.64 -4.80 20.09
C PRO A 34 13.65 -5.36 19.07
N GLU A 35 12.68 -6.14 19.53
CA GLU A 35 11.66 -6.79 18.67
C GLU A 35 10.96 -5.81 17.72
N VAL A 36 10.82 -4.55 18.14
CA VAL A 36 10.25 -3.44 17.33
C VAL A 36 11.14 -3.03 16.14
N ILE A 37 12.47 -3.25 16.23
CA ILE A 37 13.44 -2.88 15.18
C ILE A 37 13.77 -4.08 14.29
N GLN A 38 13.45 -5.29 14.73
CA GLN A 38 13.59 -6.48 13.91
C GLN A 38 12.64 -6.35 12.70
N PRO A 39 13.11 -6.66 11.48
CA PRO A 39 12.21 -6.77 10.35
C PRO A 39 11.17 -7.82 10.71
N GLN A 40 9.95 -7.36 11.01
CA GLN A 40 8.84 -8.29 11.20
C GLN A 40 8.80 -9.15 9.93
N PRO A 41 8.74 -10.48 10.04
CA PRO A 41 8.42 -11.30 8.90
C PRO A 41 7.17 -10.67 8.33
N ALA A 42 7.21 -10.34 7.02
CA ALA A 42 6.05 -9.79 6.34
C ALA A 42 4.86 -10.63 6.79
N THR A 43 4.01 -10.04 7.63
CA THR A 43 2.85 -10.75 8.16
C THR A 43 2.17 -11.31 6.93
N PRO A 44 2.06 -12.63 6.76
CA PRO A 44 1.25 -13.13 5.68
C PRO A 44 -0.08 -12.38 5.86
N LEU A 45 -0.69 -11.95 4.78
CA LEU A 45 -2.07 -11.40 4.77
C LEU A 45 -3.08 -12.48 5.26
N GLN A 46 -2.70 -13.17 6.35
CA GLN A 46 -3.37 -14.30 6.96
C GLN A 46 -4.18 -13.80 8.12
N LEU A 47 -5.27 -13.25 7.90
CA LEU A 47 -6.41 -13.02 8.80
C LEU A 47 -7.15 -11.78 8.32
N LEU A 48 -7.49 -11.80 7.03
CA LEU A 48 -8.59 -10.94 6.61
C LEU A 48 -9.86 -11.59 7.17
N SER A 49 -10.42 -11.00 8.19
CA SER A 49 -11.76 -11.33 8.65
C SER A 49 -12.76 -11.07 7.50
N VAL A 50 -13.93 -11.68 7.57
CA VAL A 50 -14.93 -11.71 6.48
C VAL A 50 -15.45 -10.32 6.04
N GLN A 51 -14.91 -9.23 6.59
CA GLN A 51 -15.32 -7.83 6.31
C GLN A 51 -14.14 -6.84 6.34
N ASP A 52 -12.96 -7.23 5.85
CA ASP A 52 -11.82 -6.32 5.86
C ASP A 52 -11.83 -5.38 4.65
N THR A 53 -11.61 -4.10 4.91
CA THR A 53 -11.37 -3.08 3.90
C THR A 53 -9.87 -2.81 3.82
N ILE A 54 -9.32 -2.96 2.63
CA ILE A 54 -7.91 -2.65 2.34
C ILE A 54 -7.84 -1.27 1.70
N HIS A 55 -7.03 -0.38 2.26
CA HIS A 55 -6.71 0.90 1.65
C HIS A 55 -5.49 0.75 0.74
N LEU A 56 -5.65 1.03 -0.53
CA LEU A 56 -4.54 1.06 -1.48
C LEU A 56 -3.86 2.44 -1.42
N HIS A 57 -2.60 2.46 -0.97
CA HIS A 57 -1.89 3.70 -0.67
C HIS A 57 -1.03 4.23 -1.82
N HIS A 58 -0.62 3.37 -2.74
CA HIS A 58 0.31 3.71 -3.83
C HIS A 58 -0.36 3.57 -5.20
N ILE A 59 -1.66 3.89 -5.27
CA ILE A 59 -2.38 3.97 -6.53
C ILE A 59 -2.39 5.43 -6.98
N TYR A 60 -1.69 5.69 -8.06
CA TYR A 60 -1.52 7.02 -8.62
C TYR A 60 -2.21 7.13 -9.97
N PHE A 61 -2.95 8.20 -10.15
CA PHE A 61 -3.56 8.57 -11.42
C PHE A 61 -2.92 9.85 -11.96
N ASP A 62 -3.02 10.07 -13.26
CA ASP A 62 -2.73 11.37 -13.83
C ASP A 62 -3.71 12.42 -13.28
N PHE A 63 -3.26 13.67 -13.26
CA PHE A 63 -4.08 14.76 -12.78
C PHE A 63 -5.39 14.83 -13.58
N ASP A 64 -6.51 14.86 -12.86
CA ASP A 64 -7.86 14.92 -13.43
C ASP A 64 -8.22 13.78 -14.41
N LYS A 65 -7.57 12.61 -14.25
CA LYS A 65 -7.78 11.43 -15.10
C LYS A 65 -7.96 10.16 -14.27
N SER A 66 -8.41 9.11 -14.97
CA SER A 66 -8.48 7.74 -14.46
C SER A 66 -7.35 6.85 -15.00
N SER A 67 -6.40 7.40 -15.79
CA SER A 67 -5.24 6.65 -16.28
C SER A 67 -4.26 6.39 -15.14
N LEU A 68 -3.91 5.10 -14.96
CA LEU A 68 -2.96 4.66 -13.94
C LEU A 68 -1.53 5.04 -14.31
N LYS A 69 -0.77 5.50 -13.33
CA LYS A 69 0.66 5.70 -13.48
C LYS A 69 1.42 4.39 -13.27
N PRO A 70 2.60 4.22 -13.92
CA PRO A 70 3.41 3.00 -13.78
C PRO A 70 3.78 2.65 -12.34
N GLU A 71 3.92 3.65 -11.47
CA GLU A 71 4.27 3.47 -10.05
C GLU A 71 3.21 2.68 -9.28
N SER A 72 1.96 2.65 -9.76
CA SER A 72 0.85 1.88 -9.17
C SER A 72 0.97 0.37 -9.40
N GLU A 73 1.79 -0.06 -10.35
CA GLU A 73 1.80 -1.45 -10.80
C GLU A 73 2.22 -2.43 -9.72
N SER A 74 3.15 -2.04 -8.85
CA SER A 74 3.62 -2.91 -7.75
C SER A 74 2.48 -3.28 -6.80
N GLU A 75 1.66 -2.31 -6.40
CA GLU A 75 0.53 -2.53 -5.49
C GLU A 75 -0.60 -3.30 -6.17
N LEU A 76 -0.87 -2.99 -7.44
CA LEU A 76 -1.88 -3.73 -8.22
C LEU A 76 -1.52 -5.20 -8.42
N ARG A 77 -0.24 -5.52 -8.63
CA ARG A 77 0.23 -6.93 -8.69
C ARG A 77 0.07 -7.64 -7.36
N GLN A 78 0.25 -6.95 -6.23
CA GLN A 78 -0.01 -7.53 -4.90
C GLN A 78 -1.51 -7.79 -4.72
N LEU A 79 -2.38 -6.90 -5.18
CA LEU A 79 -3.82 -7.09 -5.16
C LEU A 79 -4.24 -8.30 -6.03
N VAL A 80 -3.66 -8.47 -7.22
CA VAL A 80 -3.89 -9.67 -8.05
C VAL A 80 -3.52 -10.95 -7.31
N LYS A 81 -2.36 -10.97 -6.63
CA LYS A 81 -1.95 -12.14 -5.82
C LYS A 81 -2.91 -12.42 -4.68
N LEU A 82 -3.36 -11.37 -3.98
CA LEU A 82 -4.33 -11.49 -2.89
C LEU A 82 -5.64 -12.12 -3.38
N ILE A 83 -6.21 -11.58 -4.46
CA ILE A 83 -7.48 -12.08 -5.02
C ILE A 83 -7.34 -13.55 -5.47
N ASN A 84 -6.22 -13.91 -6.09
CA ASN A 84 -5.95 -15.30 -6.48
C ASN A 84 -5.78 -16.24 -5.28
N THR A 85 -5.39 -15.72 -4.13
CA THR A 85 -5.29 -16.52 -2.88
C THR A 85 -6.67 -16.82 -2.29
N TYR A 86 -7.64 -15.93 -2.51
CA TYR A 86 -9.01 -16.06 -2.00
C TYR A 86 -10.07 -15.95 -3.11
N PRO A 87 -10.12 -16.90 -4.05
CA PRO A 87 -10.95 -16.81 -5.26
C PRO A 87 -12.46 -16.93 -4.99
N ASP A 88 -12.85 -17.43 -3.82
CA ASP A 88 -14.26 -17.60 -3.42
C ASP A 88 -14.87 -16.34 -2.79
N LYS A 89 -14.08 -15.28 -2.65
CA LYS A 89 -14.52 -13.99 -2.12
C LYS A 89 -14.99 -13.07 -3.23
N THR A 90 -15.81 -12.10 -2.88
CA THR A 90 -16.16 -10.97 -3.75
C THR A 90 -15.43 -9.71 -3.32
N TYR A 91 -15.06 -8.88 -4.28
CA TYR A 91 -14.24 -7.69 -4.07
C TYR A 91 -14.95 -6.47 -4.63
N THR A 92 -15.14 -5.46 -3.78
CA THR A 92 -15.70 -4.19 -4.20
C THR A 92 -14.62 -3.12 -4.16
N ILE A 93 -14.29 -2.57 -5.32
CA ILE A 93 -13.32 -1.50 -5.47
C ILE A 93 -14.05 -0.16 -5.39
N THR A 94 -13.72 0.67 -4.40
CA THR A 94 -14.35 1.96 -4.16
C THR A 94 -13.35 3.08 -4.37
N GLY A 95 -13.69 4.02 -5.26
CA GLY A 95 -12.91 5.23 -5.48
C GLY A 95 -13.43 6.41 -4.67
N HIS A 96 -12.51 7.23 -4.15
CA HIS A 96 -12.80 8.46 -3.42
C HIS A 96 -12.01 9.64 -4.01
N THR A 97 -12.50 10.84 -3.79
CA THR A 97 -11.84 12.12 -4.11
C THR A 97 -11.73 12.99 -2.87
N ASP A 98 -10.99 14.07 -2.97
CA ASP A 98 -11.14 15.20 -2.07
C ASP A 98 -12.39 16.02 -2.45
N ASN A 99 -12.63 17.12 -1.73
CA ASN A 99 -13.79 17.99 -1.94
C ASN A 99 -13.56 19.12 -2.97
N VAL A 100 -12.46 19.09 -3.71
CA VAL A 100 -12.20 20.10 -4.75
C VAL A 100 -13.00 19.77 -6.00
N GLY A 101 -13.73 20.74 -6.51
CA GLY A 101 -14.55 20.59 -7.71
C GLY A 101 -16.03 20.30 -7.44
N ASN A 102 -16.73 19.89 -8.48
CA ASN A 102 -18.15 19.57 -8.43
C ASN A 102 -18.38 18.16 -7.92
N GLU A 103 -19.36 17.96 -7.04
CA GLU A 103 -19.66 16.67 -6.42
C GLU A 103 -20.00 15.58 -7.44
N GLU A 104 -20.84 15.88 -8.42
CA GLU A 104 -21.21 14.90 -9.46
C GLU A 104 -20.01 14.53 -10.33
N TYR A 105 -19.17 15.49 -10.66
CA TYR A 105 -17.92 15.25 -11.35
C TYR A 105 -16.99 14.32 -10.53
N ASN A 106 -16.83 14.59 -9.23
CA ASN A 106 -16.02 13.78 -8.33
C ASN A 106 -16.57 12.36 -8.21
N ARG A 107 -17.90 12.19 -8.20
CA ARG A 107 -18.54 10.89 -8.20
C ARG A 107 -18.23 10.09 -9.47
N ILE A 108 -18.30 10.75 -10.62
CA ILE A 108 -17.98 10.13 -11.91
C ILE A 108 -16.48 9.79 -11.98
N LEU A 109 -15.59 10.71 -11.62
CA LEU A 109 -14.15 10.51 -11.67
C LEU A 109 -13.70 9.35 -10.75
N SER A 110 -14.21 9.31 -9.52
CA SER A 110 -13.90 8.25 -8.57
C SER A 110 -14.38 6.88 -9.06
N ARG A 111 -15.56 6.80 -9.69
CA ARG A 111 -16.07 5.58 -10.31
C ARG A 111 -15.20 5.14 -11.47
N GLN A 112 -14.79 6.04 -12.36
CA GLN A 112 -13.90 5.72 -13.49
C GLN A 112 -12.53 5.20 -13.00
N ARG A 113 -12.01 5.74 -11.92
CA ARG A 113 -10.77 5.25 -11.30
C ARG A 113 -10.91 3.83 -10.76
N ALA A 114 -12.01 3.54 -10.06
CA ALA A 114 -12.31 2.20 -9.58
C ALA A 114 -12.50 1.21 -10.75
N GLU A 115 -13.20 1.63 -11.81
CA GLU A 115 -13.38 0.84 -13.03
C GLU A 115 -12.06 0.51 -13.73
N THR A 116 -11.13 1.48 -13.78
CA THR A 116 -9.80 1.26 -14.37
C THR A 116 -9.04 0.17 -13.61
N ILE A 117 -9.14 0.13 -12.29
CA ILE A 117 -8.52 -0.94 -11.48
C ILE A 117 -9.20 -2.29 -11.74
N VAL A 118 -10.52 -2.35 -11.80
CA VAL A 118 -11.23 -3.59 -12.14
C VAL A 118 -10.81 -4.10 -13.53
N ASN A 119 -10.69 -3.21 -14.51
CA ASN A 119 -10.21 -3.59 -15.85
C ASN A 119 -8.77 -4.13 -15.82
N TYR A 120 -7.89 -3.52 -15.02
CA TYR A 120 -6.54 -4.04 -14.81
C TYR A 120 -6.57 -5.45 -14.21
N LEU A 121 -7.37 -5.70 -13.18
CA LEU A 121 -7.52 -7.02 -12.55
C LEU A 121 -8.02 -8.07 -13.56
N ILE A 122 -9.02 -7.74 -14.37
CA ILE A 122 -9.56 -8.62 -15.41
C ILE A 122 -8.48 -8.95 -16.45
N GLN A 123 -7.70 -7.97 -16.90
CA GLN A 123 -6.59 -8.17 -17.84
C GLN A 123 -5.49 -9.11 -17.27
N HIS A 124 -5.39 -9.17 -15.92
CA HIS A 124 -4.46 -10.07 -15.21
C HIS A 124 -5.11 -11.40 -14.77
N GLY A 125 -6.24 -11.76 -15.37
CA GLY A 125 -6.85 -13.08 -15.22
C GLY A 125 -7.81 -13.23 -14.05
N ILE A 126 -8.19 -12.15 -13.37
CA ILE A 126 -9.20 -12.22 -12.30
C ILE A 126 -10.60 -12.33 -12.93
N ASN A 127 -11.41 -13.25 -12.37
CA ASN A 127 -12.79 -13.45 -12.81
C ASN A 127 -13.64 -12.19 -12.58
N PRO A 128 -14.26 -11.61 -13.62
CA PRO A 128 -15.08 -10.41 -13.47
C PRO A 128 -16.30 -10.59 -12.55
N ASN A 129 -16.81 -11.80 -12.39
CA ASN A 129 -18.01 -12.07 -11.58
C ASN A 129 -17.80 -11.84 -10.08
N ILE A 130 -16.54 -11.83 -9.60
CA ILE A 130 -16.21 -11.57 -8.21
C ILE A 130 -15.81 -10.11 -7.97
N LEU A 131 -15.82 -9.27 -9.01
CA LEU A 131 -15.40 -7.87 -8.94
C LEU A 131 -16.60 -6.94 -9.06
N LYS A 132 -16.64 -5.94 -8.19
CA LYS A 132 -17.58 -4.81 -8.25
C LYS A 132 -16.81 -3.51 -8.14
N TYR A 133 -17.36 -2.42 -8.66
CA TYR A 133 -16.76 -1.11 -8.50
C TYR A 133 -17.81 -0.02 -8.28
N GLN A 134 -17.42 1.00 -7.53
CA GLN A 134 -18.25 2.17 -7.25
C GLN A 134 -17.39 3.43 -7.02
N GLY A 135 -18.00 4.58 -7.16
CA GLY A 135 -17.37 5.86 -6.87
C GLY A 135 -18.20 6.63 -5.85
N MET A 136 -17.58 7.00 -4.76
CA MET A 136 -18.18 7.77 -3.67
C MET A 136 -17.89 9.27 -3.77
N GLY A 137 -17.04 9.69 -4.71
CA GLY A 137 -16.63 11.09 -4.80
C GLY A 137 -16.02 11.56 -3.49
N SER A 138 -16.47 12.73 -3.02
CA SER A 138 -16.02 13.36 -1.78
C SER A 138 -16.92 13.08 -0.56
N SER A 139 -17.90 12.17 -0.67
CA SER A 139 -18.93 11.97 0.36
C SER A 139 -18.41 11.30 1.64
N GLU A 140 -17.29 10.56 1.56
CA GLU A 140 -16.71 9.78 2.67
C GLU A 140 -15.25 10.17 2.92
N PRO A 141 -14.97 11.35 3.47
CA PRO A 141 -13.62 11.76 3.79
C PRO A 141 -13.11 11.01 5.02
N ILE A 142 -11.86 10.55 4.99
CA ILE A 142 -11.16 9.96 6.14
C ILE A 142 -10.30 11.00 6.87
N GLU A 143 -10.02 12.14 6.22
CA GLU A 143 -9.24 13.24 6.75
C GLU A 143 -9.86 14.59 6.39
N SER A 144 -9.42 15.63 7.11
CA SER A 144 -9.91 16.99 6.84
C SER A 144 -9.49 17.49 5.45
N ASN A 145 -10.45 17.95 4.66
CA ASN A 145 -10.21 18.56 3.36
C ASN A 145 -9.59 19.99 3.43
N SER A 146 -9.42 20.55 4.62
CA SER A 146 -8.86 21.91 4.79
C SER A 146 -7.37 21.97 4.49
N THR A 147 -6.65 20.86 4.55
CA THR A 147 -5.21 20.77 4.29
C THR A 147 -4.93 19.91 3.05
N GLU A 148 -3.83 20.20 2.34
CA GLU A 148 -3.41 19.35 1.22
C GLU A 148 -3.05 17.93 1.66
N TRP A 149 -2.46 17.80 2.84
CA TRP A 149 -2.20 16.48 3.41
C TRP A 149 -3.49 15.67 3.59
N GLY A 150 -4.53 16.24 4.18
CA GLY A 150 -5.82 15.56 4.35
C GLY A 150 -6.50 15.28 3.01
N ARG A 151 -6.50 16.22 2.07
CA ARG A 151 -7.01 16.00 0.72
C ARG A 151 -6.29 14.83 0.02
N SER A 152 -4.96 14.75 0.17
CA SER A 152 -4.19 13.64 -0.42
C SER A 152 -4.60 12.27 0.14
N LYS A 153 -5.00 12.20 1.40
CA LYS A 153 -5.53 10.96 2.01
C LYS A 153 -6.93 10.62 1.53
N ASN A 154 -7.75 11.65 1.26
CA ASN A 154 -9.09 11.45 0.74
C ASN A 154 -9.10 10.96 -0.71
N ARG A 155 -8.11 11.32 -1.52
CA ARG A 155 -7.90 10.79 -2.88
C ARG A 155 -7.34 9.37 -2.81
N ARG A 156 -8.20 8.38 -2.58
CA ARG A 156 -7.79 6.99 -2.33
C ARG A 156 -8.66 5.98 -3.06
N ILE A 157 -8.18 4.76 -3.08
CA ILE A 157 -8.95 3.57 -3.47
C ILE A 157 -9.02 2.62 -2.28
N GLU A 158 -10.20 2.06 -2.08
CA GLU A 158 -10.45 1.03 -1.08
C GLU A 158 -10.89 -0.28 -1.77
N VAL A 159 -10.56 -1.40 -1.17
CA VAL A 159 -11.00 -2.73 -1.60
C VAL A 159 -11.67 -3.42 -0.42
N SER A 160 -12.98 -3.60 -0.50
CA SER A 160 -13.75 -4.35 0.50
C SER A 160 -13.88 -5.80 0.08
N ILE A 161 -13.66 -6.72 1.00
CA ILE A 161 -13.69 -8.18 0.80
C ILE A 161 -14.95 -8.73 1.48
N GLN A 162 -15.72 -9.56 0.77
CA GLN A 162 -16.97 -10.18 1.24
C GLN A 162 -16.98 -11.68 0.98
#